data_c9a91a4134545874f126324243bd415b
#
_entry.id   c9a91a4134545874f126324243bd415b
#
_cell.length_a   1.000
_cell.length_b   1.000
_cell.length_c   1.000
_cell.angle_alpha   90.00
_cell.angle_beta   90.00
_cell.angle_gamma   90.00
#
_symmetry.space_group_name_H-M   'P 1'
#
loop_
_entity.id
_entity.type
_entity.pdbx_description
1 polymer ?
#
loop_
_entity_poly.entity_id
_entity_poly.type
_entity_poly.pdbx_seq_one_letter_code
_entity_poly.pdbx_strand_id
1 'polypeptide(L)'
;MSHYTLGIDTSNYATSLAVFHTAGEVVCAKKRFLPVKEGQLGLRQSDALFHHTAALPEMLEELGREFDLTQISAVGVSQKPRPVEGSYMPCFLAGVSAATAFAQARGIPLIHTTHQQGHAAAALFAAKGEELFRQKVLLFHISGGTTDLLLCNEVKEIITLGTSTDLYAGQAVDRVGVKLGFGFPAGVEVSRLAALCEEPIKPRSSVKGMQCSLSGLENQCNALLNEGKTPEYVCKYCLLCVADTVVKMTKAAQKEYPGLPVVCAGGVMSSDIIRAWVQQRLPQVYFGPGQYSSDNAIGVSILAAQGAGLWLK
;
A
#
# COMPACT_ATOMS: atom_id res chain seq x y z
N MET A 1 -15.12 -26.77 1.29
CA MET A 1 -14.98 -26.52 2.74
C MET A 1 -14.40 -25.13 2.91
N SER A 2 -14.87 -24.40 3.91
CA SER A 2 -14.33 -23.07 4.27
C SER A 2 -13.08 -23.23 5.11
N HIS A 3 -12.06 -22.43 4.87
CA HIS A 3 -10.80 -22.45 5.59
C HIS A 3 -10.44 -21.07 6.09
N TYR A 4 -9.66 -21.01 7.16
CA TYR A 4 -9.11 -19.77 7.71
C TYR A 4 -7.58 -19.77 7.55
N THR A 5 -7.01 -18.62 7.23
CA THR A 5 -5.57 -18.44 7.10
C THR A 5 -5.09 -17.25 7.90
N LEU A 6 -3.92 -17.39 8.51
CA LEU A 6 -3.28 -16.34 9.29
C LEU A 6 -2.20 -15.67 8.46
N GLY A 7 -2.19 -14.35 8.42
CA GLY A 7 -1.11 -13.54 7.86
C GLY A 7 -0.32 -12.84 8.97
N ILE A 8 1.00 -12.84 8.85
CA ILE A 8 1.92 -12.16 9.76
C ILE A 8 2.85 -11.25 8.95
N ASP A 9 2.90 -9.96 9.30
CA ASP A 9 3.84 -9.01 8.70
C ASP A 9 4.53 -8.19 9.78
N THR A 10 5.87 -8.23 9.78
CA THR A 10 6.73 -7.46 10.67
C THR A 10 7.64 -6.54 9.86
N SER A 11 7.01 -5.61 9.15
CA SER A 11 7.71 -4.59 8.40
C SER A 11 8.19 -3.44 9.29
N ASN A 12 9.00 -2.55 8.75
CA ASN A 12 9.80 -1.58 9.50
C ASN A 12 9.04 -0.70 10.52
N TYR A 13 7.74 -0.47 10.35
CA TYR A 13 7.00 0.51 11.18
C TYR A 13 5.82 -0.08 11.94
N ALA A 14 5.40 -1.30 11.64
CA ALA A 14 4.25 -1.91 12.29
C ALA A 14 4.32 -3.43 12.33
N THR A 15 3.88 -4.03 13.45
CA THR A 15 3.55 -5.44 13.54
C THR A 15 2.07 -5.59 13.15
N SER A 16 1.75 -6.49 12.24
CA SER A 16 0.37 -6.76 11.87
C SER A 16 0.06 -8.26 11.76
N LEU A 17 -1.17 -8.62 12.14
CA LEU A 17 -1.74 -9.95 12.08
C LEU A 17 -3.13 -9.85 11.44
N ALA A 18 -3.51 -10.81 10.60
CA ALA A 18 -4.86 -10.87 10.06
C ALA A 18 -5.31 -12.30 9.84
N VAL A 19 -6.61 -12.55 10.03
CA VAL A 19 -7.26 -13.81 9.69
C VAL A 19 -8.18 -13.59 8.51
N PHE A 20 -7.98 -14.36 7.46
CA PHE A 20 -8.80 -14.38 6.25
C PHE A 20 -9.58 -15.68 6.16
N HIS A 21 -10.86 -15.56 5.83
CA HIS A 21 -11.75 -16.67 5.53
C HIS A 21 -11.88 -16.85 4.02
N THR A 22 -11.73 -18.07 3.53
CA THR A 22 -11.69 -18.36 2.09
C THR A 22 -13.03 -18.18 1.35
N ALA A 23 -14.10 -17.80 2.06
CA ALA A 23 -15.31 -17.26 1.44
C ALA A 23 -15.18 -15.79 1.00
N GLY A 24 -14.02 -15.17 1.18
CA GLY A 24 -13.75 -13.80 0.77
C GLY A 24 -13.99 -12.76 1.89
N GLU A 25 -13.66 -13.10 3.13
CA GLU A 25 -13.87 -12.22 4.29
C GLU A 25 -12.59 -12.06 5.11
N VAL A 26 -12.29 -10.84 5.52
CA VAL A 26 -11.29 -10.55 6.55
C VAL A 26 -11.99 -10.62 7.89
N VAL A 27 -11.76 -11.69 8.66
CA VAL A 27 -12.48 -11.97 9.91
C VAL A 27 -12.01 -11.06 11.04
N CYS A 28 -10.70 -10.89 11.17
CA CYS A 28 -10.08 -9.96 12.10
C CYS A 28 -8.72 -9.51 11.61
N ALA A 29 -8.32 -8.30 12.03
CA ALA A 29 -7.00 -7.74 11.75
C ALA A 29 -6.52 -6.92 12.95
N LYS A 30 -5.25 -7.06 13.27
CA LYS A 30 -4.56 -6.34 14.34
C LYS A 30 -3.33 -5.65 13.78
N LYS A 31 -3.15 -4.39 14.13
CA LYS A 31 -1.99 -3.62 13.74
C LYS A 31 -1.50 -2.78 14.91
N ARG A 32 -0.18 -2.85 15.16
CA ARG A 32 0.47 -2.06 16.21
C ARG A 32 1.68 -1.36 15.62
N PHE A 33 1.68 -0.03 15.65
CA PHE A 33 2.84 0.75 15.23
C PHE A 33 3.99 0.60 16.23
N LEU A 34 5.21 0.56 15.72
CA LEU A 34 6.39 0.54 16.55
C LEU A 34 6.66 1.95 17.11
N PRO A 35 7.15 2.05 18.37
CA PRO A 35 7.49 3.33 18.97
C PRO A 35 8.69 3.95 18.26
N VAL A 36 8.50 5.14 17.68
CA VAL A 36 9.59 5.97 17.12
C VAL A 36 9.88 7.08 18.11
N LYS A 37 11.15 7.25 18.50
CA LYS A 37 11.57 8.30 19.42
C LYS A 37 11.34 9.66 18.75
N GLU A 38 10.89 10.63 19.56
CA GLU A 38 10.68 12.01 19.11
C GLU A 38 11.95 12.57 18.48
N GLY A 39 11.81 13.19 17.30
CA GLY A 39 12.93 13.74 16.53
C GLY A 39 13.70 12.74 15.65
N GLN A 40 13.34 11.45 15.64
CA GLN A 40 13.92 10.48 14.73
C GLN A 40 13.05 10.29 13.47
N LEU A 41 13.71 10.18 12.31
CA LEU A 41 13.06 9.97 11.01
C LEU A 41 12.81 8.49 10.67
N GLY A 42 13.09 7.56 11.60
CA GLY A 42 12.95 6.12 11.40
C GLY A 42 13.46 5.28 12.56
N LEU A 43 13.37 3.96 12.43
CA LEU A 43 13.85 2.98 13.40
C LEU A 43 15.08 2.26 12.85
N ARG A 44 16.05 1.98 13.73
CA ARG A 44 17.12 1.01 13.45
C ARG A 44 16.51 -0.37 13.30
N GLN A 45 17.07 -1.18 12.43
CA GLN A 45 16.55 -2.54 12.17
C GLN A 45 16.59 -3.44 13.41
N SER A 46 17.61 -3.28 14.26
CA SER A 46 17.68 -3.97 15.56
C SER A 46 16.55 -3.59 16.51
N ASP A 47 16.21 -2.30 16.55
CA ASP A 47 15.15 -1.81 17.42
C ASP A 47 13.79 -2.26 16.89
N ALA A 48 13.58 -2.23 15.57
CA ALA A 48 12.38 -2.77 14.93
C ALA A 48 12.22 -4.27 15.25
N LEU A 49 13.28 -5.07 15.08
CA LEU A 49 13.26 -6.50 15.40
C LEU A 49 12.90 -6.74 16.88
N PHE A 50 13.51 -5.99 17.80
CA PHE A 50 13.19 -6.07 19.23
C PHE A 50 11.71 -5.78 19.51
N HIS A 51 11.21 -4.66 18.99
CA HIS A 51 9.80 -4.27 19.20
C HIS A 51 8.81 -5.26 18.60
N HIS A 52 9.08 -5.79 17.42
CA HIS A 52 8.25 -6.85 16.82
C HIS A 52 8.24 -8.11 17.67
N THR A 53 9.41 -8.53 18.15
CA THR A 53 9.55 -9.73 19.02
C THR A 53 8.77 -9.57 20.32
N ALA A 54 8.77 -8.36 20.90
CA ALA A 54 8.02 -8.06 22.12
C ALA A 54 6.50 -7.97 21.85
N ALA A 55 6.08 -7.40 20.72
CA ALA A 55 4.66 -7.19 20.40
C ALA A 55 3.92 -8.46 19.95
N LEU A 56 4.60 -9.36 19.23
CA LEU A 56 3.95 -10.54 18.64
C LEU A 56 3.23 -11.45 19.62
N PRO A 57 3.80 -11.82 20.80
CA PRO A 57 3.10 -12.65 21.77
C PRO A 57 1.78 -12.03 22.23
N GLU A 58 1.80 -10.77 22.63
CA GLU A 58 0.61 -10.03 23.10
C GLU A 58 -0.46 -9.94 22.00
N MET A 59 -0.05 -9.62 20.76
CA MET A 59 -0.97 -9.50 19.62
C MET A 59 -1.57 -10.86 19.23
N LEU A 60 -0.82 -11.96 19.35
CA LEU A 60 -1.35 -13.31 19.13
C LEU A 60 -2.35 -13.70 20.25
N GLU A 61 -2.09 -13.33 21.51
CA GLU A 61 -3.05 -13.54 22.58
C GLU A 61 -4.33 -12.71 22.35
N GLU A 62 -4.22 -11.45 21.96
CA GLU A 62 -5.37 -10.60 21.62
C GLU A 62 -6.18 -11.22 20.47
N LEU A 63 -5.51 -11.70 19.43
CA LEU A 63 -6.14 -12.36 18.30
C LEU A 63 -6.84 -13.66 18.74
N GLY A 64 -6.21 -14.46 19.60
CA GLY A 64 -6.75 -15.71 20.13
C GLY A 64 -7.96 -15.55 21.06
N ARG A 65 -8.15 -14.34 21.63
CA ARG A 65 -9.39 -14.02 22.39
C ARG A 65 -10.58 -13.73 21.47
N GLU A 66 -10.33 -13.27 20.24
CA GLU A 66 -11.36 -12.91 19.27
C GLU A 66 -11.65 -14.03 18.28
N PHE A 67 -10.66 -14.87 18.00
CA PHE A 67 -10.74 -15.95 17.01
C PHE A 67 -10.05 -17.21 17.52
N ASP A 68 -10.69 -18.36 17.34
CA ASP A 68 -10.10 -19.66 17.69
C ASP A 68 -8.98 -20.04 16.71
N LEU A 69 -7.74 -19.81 17.13
CA LEU A 69 -6.54 -20.08 16.31
C LEU A 69 -6.37 -21.57 15.93
N THR A 70 -7.13 -22.47 16.58
CA THR A 70 -7.11 -23.90 16.19
C THR A 70 -7.80 -24.14 14.85
N GLN A 71 -8.56 -23.19 14.31
CA GLN A 71 -9.22 -23.29 13.01
C GLN A 71 -8.32 -22.85 11.85
N ILE A 72 -7.12 -22.30 12.12
CA ILE A 72 -6.18 -21.89 11.07
C ILE A 72 -5.69 -23.11 10.30
N SER A 73 -5.83 -23.05 8.98
CA SER A 73 -5.47 -24.11 8.03
C SER A 73 -4.16 -23.85 7.29
N ALA A 74 -3.67 -22.60 7.26
CA ALA A 74 -2.36 -22.23 6.72
C ALA A 74 -1.91 -20.88 7.29
N VAL A 75 -0.59 -20.65 7.30
CA VAL A 75 0.03 -19.38 7.73
C VAL A 75 0.82 -18.77 6.59
N GLY A 76 0.66 -17.46 6.40
CA GLY A 76 1.52 -16.66 5.55
C GLY A 76 2.41 -15.72 6.36
N VAL A 77 3.60 -15.46 5.86
CA VAL A 77 4.52 -14.50 6.48
C VAL A 77 5.31 -13.72 5.44
N SER A 78 5.43 -12.43 5.65
CA SER A 78 6.39 -11.60 4.91
C SER A 78 7.80 -11.91 5.43
N GLN A 79 8.68 -12.40 4.55
CA GLN A 79 10.07 -12.75 4.92
C GLN A 79 11.10 -11.69 4.49
N LYS A 80 10.73 -10.77 3.62
CA LYS A 80 11.57 -9.70 3.08
C LYS A 80 10.73 -8.59 2.44
N PRO A 81 11.31 -7.40 2.17
CA PRO A 81 10.57 -6.26 1.60
C PRO A 81 9.98 -6.52 0.21
N ARG A 82 10.79 -6.99 -0.73
CA ARG A 82 10.44 -7.12 -2.16
C ARG A 82 10.84 -8.50 -2.72
N PRO A 83 10.17 -8.99 -3.78
CA PRO A 83 10.48 -10.29 -4.39
C PRO A 83 11.69 -10.22 -5.33
N VAL A 84 12.77 -9.56 -4.88
CA VAL A 84 14.03 -9.43 -5.62
C VAL A 84 15.19 -10.00 -4.82
N GLU A 85 16.24 -10.42 -5.49
CA GLU A 85 17.45 -10.92 -4.86
C GLU A 85 18.13 -9.79 -4.05
N GLY A 86 18.73 -10.12 -2.91
CA GLY A 86 19.35 -9.16 -2.01
C GLY A 86 18.38 -8.29 -1.21
N SER A 87 17.08 -8.39 -1.42
CA SER A 87 16.08 -7.70 -0.59
C SER A 87 15.99 -8.36 0.78
N TYR A 88 16.61 -7.74 1.78
CA TYR A 88 16.69 -8.26 3.14
C TYR A 88 16.59 -7.14 4.17
N MET A 89 15.80 -7.37 5.21
CA MET A 89 15.74 -6.51 6.40
C MET A 89 15.55 -7.40 7.65
N PRO A 90 16.39 -7.26 8.69
CA PRO A 90 16.34 -8.10 9.89
C PRO A 90 15.00 -8.11 10.62
N CYS A 91 14.22 -7.01 10.58
CA CYS A 91 12.93 -6.90 11.26
C CYS A 91 11.94 -8.01 10.88
N PHE A 92 12.02 -8.54 9.64
CA PHE A 92 11.15 -9.65 9.20
C PHE A 92 11.40 -10.97 9.93
N LEU A 93 12.57 -11.16 10.54
CA LEU A 93 12.91 -12.39 11.25
C LEU A 93 11.98 -12.67 12.44
N ALA A 94 11.44 -11.64 13.09
CA ALA A 94 10.47 -11.82 14.17
C ALA A 94 9.20 -12.53 13.67
N GLY A 95 8.63 -12.03 12.57
CA GLY A 95 7.46 -12.64 11.95
C GLY A 95 7.72 -14.06 11.43
N VAL A 96 8.85 -14.26 10.75
CA VAL A 96 9.25 -15.59 10.23
C VAL A 96 9.39 -16.60 11.37
N SER A 97 10.03 -16.21 12.49
CA SER A 97 10.20 -17.08 13.66
C SER A 97 8.83 -17.48 14.25
N ALA A 98 7.95 -16.51 14.50
CA ALA A 98 6.63 -16.76 15.07
C ALA A 98 5.76 -17.61 14.13
N ALA A 99 5.73 -17.29 12.83
CA ALA A 99 4.97 -18.02 11.83
C ALA A 99 5.45 -19.49 11.69
N THR A 100 6.79 -19.69 11.70
CA THR A 100 7.38 -21.04 11.61
C THR A 100 7.02 -21.85 12.84
N ALA A 101 7.18 -21.29 14.05
CA ALA A 101 6.83 -21.98 15.28
C ALA A 101 5.35 -22.38 15.32
N PHE A 102 4.46 -21.44 14.96
CA PHE A 102 3.02 -21.71 14.91
C PHE A 102 2.66 -22.79 13.87
N ALA A 103 3.16 -22.66 12.65
CA ALA A 103 2.86 -23.59 11.57
C ALA A 103 3.37 -25.03 11.88
N GLN A 104 4.60 -25.16 12.39
CA GLN A 104 5.18 -26.46 12.76
C GLN A 104 4.43 -27.11 13.94
N ALA A 105 4.12 -26.34 14.98
CA ALA A 105 3.36 -26.84 16.14
C ALA A 105 1.95 -27.35 15.74
N ARG A 106 1.37 -26.78 14.68
CA ARG A 106 0.05 -27.11 14.17
C ARG A 106 0.06 -28.16 13.03
N GLY A 107 1.22 -28.45 12.46
CA GLY A 107 1.34 -29.32 11.28
C GLY A 107 0.64 -28.77 10.04
N ILE A 108 0.59 -27.45 9.86
CA ILE A 108 -0.08 -26.75 8.75
C ILE A 108 0.92 -26.07 7.80
N PRO A 109 0.55 -25.79 6.53
CA PRO A 109 1.42 -25.11 5.57
C PRO A 109 1.87 -23.72 6.03
N LEU A 110 3.16 -23.42 5.82
CA LEU A 110 3.74 -22.09 5.94
C LEU A 110 4.07 -21.55 4.54
N ILE A 111 3.50 -20.39 4.20
CA ILE A 111 3.68 -19.72 2.91
C ILE A 111 4.54 -18.47 3.11
N HIS A 112 5.71 -18.47 2.49
CA HIS A 112 6.60 -17.32 2.49
C HIS A 112 6.20 -16.34 1.40
N THR A 113 6.01 -15.08 1.77
CA THR A 113 5.67 -13.97 0.87
C THR A 113 6.66 -12.81 1.04
N THR A 114 6.39 -11.70 0.39
CA THR A 114 7.09 -10.44 0.63
C THR A 114 6.10 -9.35 1.06
N HIS A 115 6.60 -8.34 1.73
CA HIS A 115 5.81 -7.18 2.14
C HIS A 115 5.12 -6.51 0.95
N GLN A 116 5.83 -6.35 -0.18
CA GLN A 116 5.25 -5.79 -1.41
C GLN A 116 4.13 -6.66 -1.99
N GLN A 117 4.28 -8.00 -1.95
CA GLN A 117 3.21 -8.92 -2.37
C GLN A 117 1.99 -8.82 -1.45
N GLY A 118 2.19 -8.67 -0.13
CA GLY A 118 1.11 -8.42 0.82
C GLY A 118 0.31 -7.16 0.46
N HIS A 119 0.99 -6.04 0.19
CA HIS A 119 0.33 -4.82 -0.26
C HIS A 119 -0.44 -5.00 -1.58
N ALA A 120 0.17 -5.67 -2.55
CA ALA A 120 -0.48 -5.93 -3.84
C ALA A 120 -1.74 -6.80 -3.65
N ALA A 121 -1.64 -7.88 -2.88
CA ALA A 121 -2.76 -8.77 -2.61
C ALA A 121 -3.92 -8.05 -1.89
N ALA A 122 -3.62 -7.28 -0.84
CA ALA A 122 -4.63 -6.49 -0.14
C ALA A 122 -5.33 -5.49 -1.08
N ALA A 123 -4.56 -4.81 -1.93
CA ALA A 123 -5.07 -3.84 -2.89
C ALA A 123 -5.99 -4.48 -3.94
N LEU A 124 -5.57 -5.59 -4.54
CA LEU A 124 -6.35 -6.31 -5.54
C LEU A 124 -7.65 -6.86 -4.94
N PHE A 125 -7.55 -7.47 -3.76
CA PHE A 125 -8.72 -8.00 -3.05
C PHE A 125 -9.72 -6.89 -2.72
N ALA A 126 -9.25 -5.78 -2.16
CA ALA A 126 -10.08 -4.65 -1.79
C ALA A 126 -10.74 -3.95 -3.00
N ALA A 127 -10.10 -4.00 -4.17
CA ALA A 127 -10.59 -3.36 -5.38
C ALA A 127 -11.73 -4.14 -6.05
N LYS A 128 -11.59 -5.44 -6.21
CA LYS A 128 -12.57 -6.29 -6.91
C LYS A 128 -12.51 -7.79 -6.54
N GLY A 129 -12.02 -8.10 -5.36
CA GLY A 129 -11.97 -9.49 -4.89
C GLY A 129 -11.16 -10.42 -5.80
N GLU A 130 -11.68 -11.62 -6.05
CA GLU A 130 -10.97 -12.70 -6.77
C GLU A 130 -10.65 -12.40 -8.23
N GLU A 131 -11.46 -11.56 -8.91
CA GLU A 131 -11.34 -11.33 -10.35
C GLU A 131 -9.95 -10.81 -10.74
N LEU A 132 -9.41 -9.89 -9.96
CA LEU A 132 -8.10 -9.27 -10.25
C LEU A 132 -6.91 -10.19 -9.92
N PHE A 133 -7.10 -11.22 -9.08
CA PHE A 133 -6.04 -12.19 -8.80
C PHE A 133 -5.77 -13.18 -9.94
N ARG A 134 -6.74 -13.35 -10.86
CA ARG A 134 -6.66 -14.33 -11.95
C ARG A 134 -6.07 -13.77 -13.25
N GLN A 135 -5.59 -12.53 -13.22
CA GLN A 135 -5.11 -11.84 -14.42
C GLN A 135 -3.92 -10.93 -14.14
N LYS A 136 -3.27 -10.49 -15.20
CA LYS A 136 -2.27 -9.44 -15.11
C LYS A 136 -2.95 -8.10 -14.87
N VAL A 137 -2.38 -7.28 -14.00
CA VAL A 137 -2.87 -5.94 -13.68
C VAL A 137 -1.73 -4.94 -13.59
N LEU A 138 -2.03 -3.69 -13.89
CA LEU A 138 -1.18 -2.55 -13.56
C LEU A 138 -1.58 -2.07 -12.15
N LEU A 139 -0.64 -2.04 -11.21
CA LEU A 139 -0.89 -1.60 -9.84
C LEU A 139 -0.07 -0.36 -9.52
N PHE A 140 -0.75 0.74 -9.21
CA PHE A 140 -0.13 1.88 -8.55
C PHE A 140 -0.14 1.71 -7.04
N HIS A 141 1.04 1.79 -6.44
CA HIS A 141 1.19 1.91 -4.99
C HIS A 141 1.78 3.29 -4.68
N ILE A 142 0.92 4.18 -4.17
CA ILE A 142 1.27 5.60 -3.95
C ILE A 142 1.01 5.99 -2.50
N SER A 143 2.09 6.24 -1.76
CA SER A 143 2.07 6.57 -0.34
C SER A 143 3.11 7.65 0.00
N GLY A 144 3.35 7.89 1.29
CA GLY A 144 4.45 8.73 1.76
C GLY A 144 5.84 8.17 1.46
N GLY A 145 5.98 6.86 1.27
CA GLY A 145 7.27 6.18 1.05
C GLY A 145 7.42 5.53 -0.33
N THR A 146 6.40 5.57 -1.18
CA THR A 146 6.42 4.92 -2.51
C THR A 146 5.61 5.71 -3.53
N THR A 147 6.03 5.63 -4.79
CA THR A 147 5.27 6.08 -5.96
C THR A 147 5.65 5.15 -7.10
N ASP A 148 5.11 3.94 -7.05
CA ASP A 148 5.49 2.86 -7.95
C ASP A 148 4.32 2.47 -8.85
N LEU A 149 4.63 2.23 -10.13
CA LEU A 149 3.79 1.52 -11.09
C LEU A 149 4.35 0.11 -11.25
N LEU A 150 3.55 -0.87 -10.88
CA LEU A 150 3.91 -2.28 -10.88
C LEU A 150 3.09 -3.05 -11.93
N LEU A 151 3.69 -4.04 -12.56
CA LEU A 151 2.99 -5.10 -13.26
C LEU A 151 2.88 -6.29 -12.31
N CYS A 152 1.68 -6.67 -11.94
CA CYS A 152 1.40 -7.82 -11.11
C CYS A 152 0.83 -8.94 -11.98
N ASN A 153 1.47 -10.12 -11.96
CA ASN A 153 0.99 -11.32 -12.60
C ASN A 153 0.57 -12.32 -11.51
N GLU A 154 -0.74 -12.45 -11.29
CA GLU A 154 -1.34 -13.30 -10.24
C GLU A 154 -0.77 -13.06 -8.82
N VAL A 155 -0.23 -11.87 -8.55
CA VAL A 155 0.51 -11.47 -7.33
C VAL A 155 1.78 -12.31 -7.05
N LYS A 156 2.02 -13.37 -7.80
CA LYS A 156 3.22 -14.23 -7.64
C LYS A 156 4.46 -13.51 -8.18
N GLU A 157 4.30 -12.84 -9.32
CA GLU A 157 5.36 -12.08 -9.97
C GLU A 157 4.99 -10.60 -9.98
N ILE A 158 5.87 -9.78 -9.43
CA ILE A 158 5.71 -8.31 -9.38
C ILE A 158 6.95 -7.67 -10.02
N ILE A 159 6.72 -6.90 -11.08
CA ILE A 159 7.75 -6.17 -11.80
C ILE A 159 7.50 -4.68 -11.63
N THR A 160 8.51 -3.92 -11.21
CA THR A 160 8.42 -2.46 -11.18
C THR A 160 8.64 -1.92 -12.59
N LEU A 161 7.59 -1.35 -13.18
CA LEU A 161 7.61 -0.73 -14.51
C LEU A 161 8.08 0.71 -14.45
N GLY A 162 7.75 1.42 -13.38
CA GLY A 162 8.11 2.81 -13.21
C GLY A 162 8.00 3.27 -11.77
N THR A 163 8.68 4.36 -11.47
CA THR A 163 8.71 4.95 -10.11
C THR A 163 8.92 6.46 -10.22
N SER A 164 8.81 7.16 -9.09
CA SER A 164 9.31 8.53 -9.02
C SER A 164 10.83 8.54 -8.93
N THR A 165 11.45 9.42 -9.71
CA THR A 165 12.93 9.54 -9.78
C THR A 165 13.52 10.43 -8.69
N ASP A 166 12.68 11.13 -7.92
CA ASP A 166 13.14 12.12 -6.93
C ASP A 166 12.30 12.11 -5.64
N LEU A 167 11.09 12.62 -5.65
CA LEU A 167 10.23 12.78 -4.49
C LEU A 167 8.98 11.90 -4.62
N TYR A 168 8.57 11.22 -3.55
CA TYR A 168 7.33 10.45 -3.54
C TYR A 168 6.11 11.35 -3.45
N ALA A 169 5.00 10.91 -4.06
CA ALA A 169 3.79 11.71 -4.16
C ALA A 169 3.20 12.11 -2.80
N GLY A 170 3.21 11.22 -1.81
CA GLY A 170 2.75 11.55 -0.46
C GLY A 170 3.64 12.60 0.19
N GLN A 171 4.96 12.52 0.02
CA GLN A 171 5.88 13.54 0.51
C GLN A 171 5.66 14.90 -0.18
N ALA A 172 5.37 14.90 -1.49
CA ALA A 172 5.07 16.15 -2.20
C ALA A 172 3.79 16.80 -1.66
N VAL A 173 2.74 16.01 -1.42
CA VAL A 173 1.48 16.49 -0.81
C VAL A 173 1.71 17.00 0.61
N ASP A 174 2.47 16.26 1.43
CA ASP A 174 2.76 16.66 2.82
C ASP A 174 3.58 17.96 2.88
N ARG A 175 4.59 18.14 2.00
CA ARG A 175 5.37 19.38 1.95
C ARG A 175 4.51 20.59 1.61
N VAL A 176 3.61 20.46 0.64
CA VAL A 176 2.66 21.53 0.29
C VAL A 176 1.74 21.84 1.47
N GLY A 177 1.22 20.81 2.15
CA GLY A 177 0.34 21.01 3.30
C GLY A 177 1.05 21.64 4.50
N VAL A 178 2.26 21.18 4.85
CA VAL A 178 3.07 21.76 5.95
C VAL A 178 3.39 23.23 5.67
N LYS A 179 3.68 23.59 4.42
CA LYS A 179 3.91 24.99 4.03
C LYS A 179 2.67 25.85 4.17
N LEU A 180 1.48 25.28 4.04
CA LEU A 180 0.19 25.96 4.31
C LEU A 180 -0.16 25.98 5.80
N GLY A 181 0.71 25.47 6.70
CA GLY A 181 0.52 25.48 8.14
C GLY A 181 -0.18 24.24 8.71
N PHE A 182 -0.38 23.17 7.93
CA PHE A 182 -0.96 21.93 8.44
C PHE A 182 0.07 21.07 9.16
N GLY A 183 -0.42 20.24 10.11
CA GLY A 183 0.41 19.21 10.77
C GLY A 183 0.81 18.08 9.81
N PHE A 184 1.89 17.37 10.14
CA PHE A 184 2.31 16.17 9.42
C PHE A 184 1.65 14.91 10.03
N PRO A 185 1.12 13.97 9.22
CA PRO A 185 0.95 14.02 7.76
C PRO A 185 -0.20 14.93 7.33
N ALA A 186 -0.01 15.71 6.26
CA ALA A 186 -0.93 16.77 5.83
C ALA A 186 -1.97 16.35 4.79
N GLY A 187 -1.88 15.13 4.25
CA GLY A 187 -2.66 14.69 3.10
C GLY A 187 -4.19 14.81 3.26
N VAL A 188 -4.71 14.57 4.48
CA VAL A 188 -6.15 14.68 4.78
C VAL A 188 -6.61 16.14 4.68
N GLU A 189 -5.86 17.06 5.31
CA GLU A 189 -6.19 18.49 5.31
C GLU A 189 -6.03 19.10 3.91
N VAL A 190 -4.99 18.68 3.16
CA VAL A 190 -4.81 19.08 1.75
C VAL A 190 -6.01 18.64 0.92
N SER A 191 -6.49 17.41 1.09
CA SER A 191 -7.66 16.90 0.35
C SER A 191 -8.94 17.65 0.74
N ARG A 192 -9.14 17.92 2.03
CA ARG A 192 -10.29 18.66 2.55
C ARG A 192 -10.33 20.08 1.99
N LEU A 193 -9.19 20.79 2.03
CA LEU A 193 -9.11 22.15 1.53
C LEU A 193 -9.27 22.23 0.01
N ALA A 194 -8.65 21.30 -0.72
CA ALA A 194 -8.76 21.20 -2.16
C ALA A 194 -10.21 21.00 -2.66
N ALA A 195 -11.05 20.32 -1.87
CA ALA A 195 -12.46 20.11 -2.19
C ALA A 195 -13.30 21.39 -2.20
N LEU A 196 -12.85 22.45 -1.55
CA LEU A 196 -13.50 23.76 -1.53
C LEU A 196 -13.24 24.61 -2.79
N CYS A 197 -12.26 24.21 -3.61
CA CYS A 197 -11.93 24.94 -4.83
C CYS A 197 -12.82 24.49 -5.99
N GLU A 198 -13.62 25.39 -6.56
CA GLU A 198 -14.46 25.14 -7.72
C GLU A 198 -13.79 25.51 -9.05
N GLU A 199 -12.70 26.30 -9.00
CA GLU A 199 -12.00 26.74 -10.21
C GLU A 199 -11.51 25.56 -11.06
N PRO A 200 -11.61 25.65 -12.39
CA PRO A 200 -11.01 24.69 -13.29
C PRO A 200 -9.49 24.79 -13.24
N ILE A 201 -8.81 23.67 -13.10
CA ILE A 201 -7.36 23.60 -12.97
C ILE A 201 -6.78 22.71 -14.05
N LYS A 202 -5.74 23.19 -14.73
CA LYS A 202 -4.94 22.41 -15.68
C LYS A 202 -3.63 22.00 -15.01
N PRO A 203 -3.47 20.73 -14.60
CA PRO A 203 -2.25 20.26 -13.94
C PRO A 203 -1.07 20.18 -14.91
N ARG A 204 0.15 20.34 -14.38
CA ARG A 204 1.42 20.22 -15.11
C ARG A 204 2.29 19.16 -14.45
N SER A 205 2.00 17.89 -14.70
CA SER A 205 2.81 16.78 -14.22
C SER A 205 4.04 16.53 -15.09
N SER A 206 5.15 16.08 -14.47
CA SER A 206 6.39 15.72 -15.15
C SER A 206 6.47 14.19 -15.24
N VAL A 207 6.24 13.65 -16.43
CA VAL A 207 6.26 12.20 -16.71
C VAL A 207 7.05 11.92 -17.98
N LYS A 208 7.99 10.96 -17.92
CA LYS A 208 8.76 10.47 -19.05
C LYS A 208 8.63 8.95 -19.13
N GLY A 209 7.86 8.47 -20.13
CA GLY A 209 7.48 7.05 -20.18
C GLY A 209 6.68 6.64 -18.95
N MET A 210 7.12 5.61 -18.26
CA MET A 210 6.53 5.10 -17.03
C MET A 210 7.18 5.67 -15.75
N GLN A 211 8.07 6.66 -15.85
CA GLN A 211 8.68 7.32 -14.69
C GLN A 211 8.14 8.74 -14.52
N CYS A 212 8.14 9.24 -13.28
CA CYS A 212 7.75 10.61 -12.98
C CYS A 212 8.79 11.32 -12.11
N SER A 213 8.68 12.65 -12.04
CA SER A 213 9.41 13.53 -11.15
C SER A 213 8.42 14.45 -10.44
N LEU A 214 8.48 14.51 -9.13
CA LEU A 214 7.55 15.24 -8.29
C LEU A 214 8.22 16.35 -7.45
N SER A 215 9.54 16.47 -7.44
CA SER A 215 10.25 17.53 -6.72
C SER A 215 9.89 18.93 -7.22
N GLY A 216 9.60 19.05 -8.53
CA GLY A 216 9.15 20.32 -9.12
C GLY A 216 7.74 20.76 -8.68
N LEU A 217 6.92 19.85 -8.15
CA LEU A 217 5.54 20.13 -7.76
C LEU A 217 5.46 21.14 -6.60
N GLU A 218 6.34 21.01 -5.62
CA GLU A 218 6.43 21.96 -4.51
C GLU A 218 6.75 23.38 -5.02
N ASN A 219 7.69 23.52 -5.96
CA ASN A 219 8.03 24.81 -6.55
C ASN A 219 6.88 25.41 -7.37
N GLN A 220 6.13 24.58 -8.10
CA GLN A 220 4.93 25.02 -8.83
C GLN A 220 3.85 25.53 -7.86
N CYS A 221 3.59 24.81 -6.77
CA CYS A 221 2.65 25.24 -5.74
C CYS A 221 3.08 26.56 -5.08
N ASN A 222 4.38 26.72 -4.79
CA ASN A 222 4.92 27.94 -4.24
C ASN A 222 4.77 29.14 -5.19
N ALA A 223 5.01 28.94 -6.49
CA ALA A 223 4.82 29.97 -7.48
C ALA A 223 3.35 30.43 -7.54
N LEU A 224 2.40 29.49 -7.51
CA LEU A 224 0.96 29.79 -7.48
C LEU A 224 0.56 30.60 -6.23
N LEU A 225 1.10 30.29 -5.06
CA LEU A 225 0.89 31.07 -3.84
C LEU A 225 1.43 32.49 -3.99
N ASN A 226 2.63 32.65 -4.55
CA ASN A 226 3.24 33.95 -4.79
C ASN A 226 2.48 34.80 -5.86
N GLU A 227 1.80 34.13 -6.79
CA GLU A 227 0.89 34.74 -7.78
C GLU A 227 -0.48 35.13 -7.17
N GLY A 228 -0.70 34.87 -5.87
CA GLY A 228 -1.93 35.22 -5.16
C GLY A 228 -3.07 34.19 -5.32
N LYS A 229 -2.78 32.97 -5.78
CA LYS A 229 -3.76 31.90 -5.77
C LYS A 229 -4.10 31.46 -4.36
N THR A 230 -5.37 31.11 -4.12
CA THR A 230 -5.83 30.69 -2.79
C THR A 230 -5.24 29.34 -2.36
N PRO A 231 -5.12 29.06 -1.06
CA PRO A 231 -4.69 27.76 -0.55
C PRO A 231 -5.51 26.58 -1.10
N GLU A 232 -6.83 26.78 -1.27
CA GLU A 232 -7.74 25.78 -1.84
C GLU A 232 -7.34 25.41 -3.28
N TYR A 233 -7.03 26.45 -4.09
CA TYR A 233 -6.56 26.26 -5.47
C TYR A 233 -5.24 25.49 -5.50
N VAL A 234 -4.29 25.86 -4.65
CA VAL A 234 -2.96 25.23 -4.61
C VAL A 234 -3.04 23.77 -4.14
N CYS A 235 -3.85 23.48 -3.13
CA CYS A 235 -4.12 22.11 -2.69
C CYS A 235 -4.72 21.26 -3.82
N LYS A 236 -5.73 21.78 -4.51
CA LYS A 236 -6.36 21.08 -5.65
C LYS A 236 -5.39 20.90 -6.80
N TYR A 237 -4.58 21.90 -7.13
CA TYR A 237 -3.53 21.81 -8.15
C TYR A 237 -2.54 20.70 -7.82
N CYS A 238 -2.07 20.63 -6.58
CA CYS A 238 -1.16 19.60 -6.10
C CYS A 238 -1.73 18.19 -6.33
N LEU A 239 -2.95 17.93 -5.86
CA LEU A 239 -3.60 16.64 -6.02
C LEU A 239 -3.86 16.27 -7.48
N LEU A 240 -4.26 17.25 -8.30
CA LEU A 240 -4.48 17.03 -9.73
C LEU A 240 -3.19 16.75 -10.49
N CYS A 241 -2.04 17.31 -10.09
CA CYS A 241 -0.75 16.96 -10.67
C CYS A 241 -0.37 15.50 -10.35
N VAL A 242 -0.63 15.02 -9.14
CA VAL A 242 -0.46 13.60 -8.79
C VAL A 242 -1.39 12.71 -9.63
N ALA A 243 -2.66 13.09 -9.73
CA ALA A 243 -3.66 12.35 -10.52
C ALA A 243 -3.28 12.29 -12.02
N ASP A 244 -2.82 13.40 -12.59
CA ASP A 244 -2.37 13.48 -13.99
C ASP A 244 -1.10 12.65 -14.21
N THR A 245 -0.21 12.57 -13.21
CA THR A 245 0.95 11.67 -13.23
C THR A 245 0.51 10.22 -13.39
N VAL A 246 -0.45 9.75 -12.60
CA VAL A 246 -1.02 8.40 -12.70
C VAL A 246 -1.60 8.15 -14.09
N VAL A 247 -2.40 9.08 -14.61
CA VAL A 247 -3.00 8.97 -15.96
C VAL A 247 -1.94 8.85 -17.04
N LYS A 248 -0.90 9.69 -17.01
CA LYS A 248 0.17 9.68 -18.02
C LYS A 248 1.04 8.43 -17.95
N MET A 249 1.43 7.99 -16.75
CA MET A 249 2.18 6.75 -16.56
C MET A 249 1.37 5.54 -17.03
N THR A 250 0.07 5.49 -16.71
CA THR A 250 -0.84 4.43 -17.19
C THR A 250 -0.88 4.40 -18.72
N LYS A 251 -1.09 5.54 -19.37
CA LYS A 251 -1.14 5.62 -20.84
C LYS A 251 0.18 5.19 -21.48
N ALA A 252 1.30 5.46 -20.83
CA ALA A 252 2.60 4.98 -21.29
C ALA A 252 2.72 3.45 -21.15
N ALA A 253 2.30 2.89 -19.99
CA ALA A 253 2.33 1.45 -19.76
C ALA A 253 1.36 0.69 -20.69
N GLN A 254 0.19 1.24 -20.97
CA GLN A 254 -0.81 0.63 -21.88
C GLN A 254 -0.34 0.51 -23.34
N LYS A 255 0.72 1.20 -23.75
CA LYS A 255 1.35 0.98 -25.05
C LYS A 255 2.07 -0.37 -25.14
N GLU A 256 2.65 -0.82 -24.03
CA GLU A 256 3.36 -2.09 -23.91
C GLU A 256 2.45 -3.21 -23.37
N TYR A 257 1.49 -2.84 -22.53
CA TYR A 257 0.54 -3.74 -21.85
C TYR A 257 -0.90 -3.30 -22.10
N PRO A 258 -1.41 -3.44 -23.34
CA PRO A 258 -2.73 -2.94 -23.71
C PRO A 258 -3.85 -3.71 -22.98
N GLY A 259 -4.91 -2.99 -22.60
CA GLY A 259 -6.13 -3.57 -22.05
C GLY A 259 -6.05 -4.10 -20.61
N LEU A 260 -4.90 -3.97 -19.94
CA LEU A 260 -4.80 -4.39 -18.54
C LEU A 260 -5.61 -3.47 -17.62
N PRO A 261 -6.35 -4.04 -16.64
CA PRO A 261 -7.00 -3.25 -15.61
C PRO A 261 -5.95 -2.54 -14.73
N VAL A 262 -6.33 -1.38 -14.22
CA VAL A 262 -5.48 -0.55 -13.37
C VAL A 262 -6.03 -0.56 -11.96
N VAL A 263 -5.20 -0.87 -10.98
CA VAL A 263 -5.52 -0.80 -9.56
C VAL A 263 -4.72 0.31 -8.92
N CYS A 264 -5.37 1.16 -8.15
CA CYS A 264 -4.73 2.26 -7.43
C CYS A 264 -4.84 2.04 -5.92
N ALA A 265 -3.70 1.96 -5.24
CA ALA A 265 -3.58 1.70 -3.82
C ALA A 265 -2.62 2.68 -3.14
N GLY A 266 -2.68 2.73 -1.82
CA GLY A 266 -1.90 3.62 -0.96
C GLY A 266 -2.68 4.85 -0.51
N GLY A 267 -2.23 5.46 0.58
CA GLY A 267 -2.96 6.54 1.25
C GLY A 267 -3.24 7.76 0.38
N VAL A 268 -2.36 8.08 -0.56
CA VAL A 268 -2.56 9.21 -1.50
C VAL A 268 -3.73 8.95 -2.45
N MET A 269 -3.96 7.67 -2.84
CA MET A 269 -5.03 7.28 -3.75
C MET A 269 -6.42 7.24 -3.10
N SER A 270 -6.51 7.51 -1.79
CA SER A 270 -7.79 7.65 -1.08
C SER A 270 -8.47 9.01 -1.31
N SER A 271 -7.76 10.01 -1.87
CA SER A 271 -8.32 11.32 -2.18
C SER A 271 -9.39 11.23 -3.27
N ASP A 272 -10.60 11.70 -2.99
CA ASP A 272 -11.72 11.70 -3.95
C ASP A 272 -11.42 12.56 -5.19
N ILE A 273 -10.64 13.62 -5.04
CA ILE A 273 -10.20 14.47 -6.17
C ILE A 273 -9.33 13.67 -7.14
N ILE A 274 -8.36 12.90 -6.60
CA ILE A 274 -7.50 12.04 -7.41
C ILE A 274 -8.32 10.95 -8.07
N ARG A 275 -9.19 10.27 -7.32
CA ARG A 275 -10.08 9.21 -7.83
C ARG A 275 -10.94 9.71 -8.99
N ALA A 276 -11.65 10.81 -8.80
CA ALA A 276 -12.54 11.38 -9.81
C ALA A 276 -11.77 11.73 -11.09
N TRP A 277 -10.60 12.37 -10.99
CA TRP A 277 -9.77 12.73 -12.13
C TRP A 277 -9.29 11.52 -12.93
N VAL A 278 -8.82 10.48 -12.22
CA VAL A 278 -8.30 9.26 -12.84
C VAL A 278 -9.43 8.45 -13.49
N GLN A 279 -10.57 8.27 -12.80
CA GLN A 279 -11.73 7.53 -13.32
C GLN A 279 -12.33 8.16 -14.58
N GLN A 280 -12.34 9.48 -14.68
CA GLN A 280 -12.81 10.18 -15.88
C GLN A 280 -11.90 9.96 -17.11
N ARG A 281 -10.64 9.54 -16.91
CA ARG A 281 -9.62 9.51 -17.97
C ARG A 281 -9.07 8.13 -18.31
N LEU A 282 -9.32 7.16 -17.44
CA LEU A 282 -8.88 5.77 -17.61
C LEU A 282 -10.09 4.82 -17.53
N PRO A 283 -10.30 3.97 -18.54
CA PRO A 283 -11.24 2.86 -18.44
C PRO A 283 -10.65 1.78 -17.49
N GLN A 284 -11.53 1.00 -16.86
CA GLN A 284 -11.15 -0.15 -16.02
C GLN A 284 -10.12 0.19 -14.91
N VAL A 285 -10.32 1.32 -14.23
CA VAL A 285 -9.55 1.69 -13.06
C VAL A 285 -10.33 1.36 -11.79
N TYR A 286 -9.65 0.74 -10.83
CA TYR A 286 -10.20 0.27 -9.56
C TYR A 286 -9.44 0.90 -8.39
N PHE A 287 -10.15 1.21 -7.33
CA PHE A 287 -9.59 1.77 -6.09
C PHE A 287 -10.03 0.92 -4.91
N GLY A 288 -9.08 0.44 -4.14
CA GLY A 288 -9.37 -0.20 -2.87
C GLY A 288 -9.82 0.81 -1.81
N PRO A 289 -10.65 0.41 -0.83
CA PRO A 289 -10.90 1.19 0.37
C PRO A 289 -9.59 1.50 1.10
N GLY A 290 -9.47 2.71 1.64
CA GLY A 290 -8.24 3.18 2.30
C GLY A 290 -7.81 2.31 3.49
N GLN A 291 -8.74 1.68 4.18
CA GLN A 291 -8.48 0.79 5.31
C GLN A 291 -7.58 -0.41 4.97
N TYR A 292 -7.65 -0.94 3.75
CA TYR A 292 -6.80 -2.05 3.30
C TYR A 292 -5.46 -1.59 2.73
N SER A 293 -5.32 -0.30 2.43
CA SER A 293 -4.10 0.24 1.80
C SER A 293 -2.90 0.30 2.75
N SER A 294 -3.13 0.19 4.05
CA SER A 294 -2.10 0.29 5.09
C SER A 294 -1.82 -1.01 5.84
N ASP A 295 -2.55 -2.08 5.57
CA ASP A 295 -2.43 -3.35 6.30
C ASP A 295 -1.95 -4.49 5.39
N ASN A 296 -0.72 -4.94 5.65
CA ASN A 296 -0.09 -5.99 4.85
C ASN A 296 -0.47 -7.39 5.30
N ALA A 297 -0.76 -7.61 6.58
CA ALA A 297 -1.10 -8.92 7.10
C ALA A 297 -2.37 -9.48 6.44
N ILE A 298 -3.32 -8.59 6.06
CA ILE A 298 -4.50 -8.98 5.27
C ILE A 298 -4.06 -9.60 3.95
N GLY A 299 -3.23 -8.92 3.18
CA GLY A 299 -2.73 -9.46 1.91
C GLY A 299 -1.91 -10.73 2.08
N VAL A 300 -1.10 -10.81 3.14
CA VAL A 300 -0.32 -11.98 3.48
C VAL A 300 -1.22 -13.18 3.84
N SER A 301 -2.33 -12.98 4.56
CA SER A 301 -3.29 -14.03 4.86
C SER A 301 -4.01 -14.55 3.60
N ILE A 302 -4.35 -13.66 2.66
CA ILE A 302 -4.92 -14.02 1.36
C ILE A 302 -3.92 -14.85 0.54
N LEU A 303 -2.65 -14.43 0.51
CA LEU A 303 -1.58 -15.18 -0.17
C LEU A 303 -1.32 -16.54 0.48
N ALA A 304 -1.51 -16.67 1.80
CA ALA A 304 -1.47 -17.96 2.49
C ALA A 304 -2.57 -18.89 1.97
N ALA A 305 -3.79 -18.39 1.82
CA ALA A 305 -4.91 -19.16 1.28
C ALA A 305 -4.67 -19.59 -0.18
N GLN A 306 -4.15 -18.69 -1.02
CA GLN A 306 -3.79 -18.99 -2.40
C GLN A 306 -2.65 -20.01 -2.49
N GLY A 307 -1.55 -19.79 -1.76
CA GLY A 307 -0.36 -20.64 -1.78
C GLY A 307 -0.59 -22.03 -1.22
N ALA A 308 -1.49 -22.19 -0.27
CA ALA A 308 -1.90 -23.49 0.28
C ALA A 308 -2.98 -24.19 -0.58
N GLY A 309 -3.43 -23.61 -1.70
CA GLY A 309 -4.47 -24.17 -2.57
C GLY A 309 -5.86 -24.21 -1.94
N LEU A 310 -6.12 -23.35 -0.95
CA LEU A 310 -7.39 -23.26 -0.22
C LEU A 310 -8.35 -22.23 -0.82
N TRP A 311 -7.85 -21.36 -1.68
CA TRP A 311 -8.57 -20.27 -2.34
C TRP A 311 -8.12 -20.13 -3.80
N LEU A 312 -9.00 -19.72 -4.70
CA LEU A 312 -8.75 -19.56 -6.15
C LEU A 312 -8.28 -20.85 -6.84
N LYS A 313 -9.04 -21.93 -6.65
CA LYS A 313 -8.85 -23.19 -7.40
C LYS A 313 -9.23 -23.05 -8.86
#